data_b229161bc2988431857ffd1cf8071bc7
#
_entry.id   b229161bc2988431857ffd1cf8071bc7
#
_cell.length_a   1.000
_cell.length_b   1.000
_cell.length_c   1.000
_cell.angle_alpha   90.00
_cell.angle_beta   90.00
_cell.angle_gamma   90.00
#
_symmetry.space_group_name_H-M   'P 1'
#
loop_
_entity.id
_entity.type
_entity.pdbx_description
1 polymer ?
#
loop_
_entity_poly.entity_id
_entity_poly.type
_entity_poly.pdbx_seq_one_letter_code
_entity_poly.pdbx_strand_id
1 'polypeptide(L)'
;MIIKIDDWKFEERLSKEFESVGFFISDHPLNQFKEIFEDYNIKDYLSFNNDNEIINSNIAATLLKIQERKTAKGNSYAVLKLTDLTSVFELFIFSEVLEKNRDILKEGSSIILTLAKSVSDEENRFKRINVQKIASLSELINKPIEEVLFNLKSLNELKEISKIIPKEGLSLIHI
;
A
#
# COMPACT_ATOMS: atom_id res chain seq x y z
N MET A 1 -17.84 13.01 -40.93
CA MET A 1 -16.42 12.97 -40.57
C MET A 1 -16.36 12.39 -39.15
N ILE A 2 -15.90 11.17 -38.99
CA ILE A 2 -15.76 10.53 -37.63
C ILE A 2 -14.37 10.94 -37.13
N ILE A 3 -14.33 11.77 -36.09
CA ILE A 3 -13.08 12.11 -35.42
C ILE A 3 -12.71 10.91 -34.57
N LYS A 4 -11.61 10.24 -34.87
CA LYS A 4 -11.05 9.20 -34.06
C LYS A 4 -10.37 9.89 -32.85
N ILE A 5 -10.99 9.81 -31.71
CA ILE A 5 -10.42 10.29 -30.45
C ILE A 5 -9.65 9.11 -29.85
N ASP A 6 -8.38 9.33 -29.48
CA ASP A 6 -7.60 8.34 -28.75
C ASP A 6 -8.25 8.08 -27.39
N ASP A 7 -8.27 6.81 -26.99
CA ASP A 7 -8.81 6.43 -25.68
C ASP A 7 -7.90 6.96 -24.56
N TRP A 8 -8.48 7.18 -23.39
CA TRP A 8 -7.71 7.64 -22.25
C TRP A 8 -6.71 6.58 -21.81
N LYS A 9 -5.57 7.02 -21.30
CA LYS A 9 -4.63 6.13 -20.61
C LYS A 9 -5.30 5.52 -19.37
N PHE A 10 -4.81 4.35 -18.96
CA PHE A 10 -5.39 3.59 -17.86
C PHE A 10 -5.65 4.44 -16.61
N GLU A 11 -4.61 5.13 -16.11
CA GLU A 11 -4.71 5.98 -14.92
C GLU A 11 -5.66 7.16 -15.10
N GLU A 12 -5.63 7.79 -16.26
CA GLU A 12 -6.52 8.92 -16.58
C GLU A 12 -7.99 8.48 -16.59
N ARG A 13 -8.29 7.31 -17.20
CA ARG A 13 -9.63 6.72 -17.20
C ARG A 13 -10.13 6.45 -15.79
N LEU A 14 -9.31 5.79 -14.95
CA LEU A 14 -9.68 5.52 -13.57
C LEU A 14 -9.88 6.80 -12.75
N SER A 15 -9.05 7.82 -12.97
CA SER A 15 -9.22 9.12 -12.34
C SER A 15 -10.54 9.77 -12.73
N LYS A 16 -10.92 9.74 -14.01
CA LYS A 16 -12.18 10.29 -14.50
C LYS A 16 -13.41 9.52 -14.01
N GLU A 17 -13.31 8.20 -13.92
CA GLU A 17 -14.36 7.38 -13.31
C GLU A 17 -14.56 7.77 -11.84
N PHE A 18 -13.48 7.85 -11.08
CA PHE A 18 -13.54 8.22 -9.67
C PHE A 18 -14.07 9.64 -9.45
N GLU A 19 -13.59 10.62 -10.22
CA GLU A 19 -14.09 12.00 -10.17
C GLU A 19 -15.60 12.09 -10.48
N SER A 20 -16.09 11.25 -11.40
CA SER A 20 -17.48 11.33 -11.89
C SER A 20 -18.46 10.62 -10.97
N VAL A 21 -18.13 9.45 -10.44
CA VAL A 21 -19.05 8.57 -9.71
C VAL A 21 -18.58 8.17 -8.31
N GLY A 22 -17.34 8.50 -7.93
CA GLY A 22 -16.78 8.24 -6.61
C GLY A 22 -16.33 6.79 -6.36
N PHE A 23 -16.23 5.98 -7.42
CA PHE A 23 -15.68 4.61 -7.39
C PHE A 23 -15.11 4.21 -8.75
N PHE A 24 -14.34 3.12 -8.79
CA PHE A 24 -13.71 2.59 -10.00
C PHE A 24 -14.63 1.58 -10.66
N ILE A 25 -14.87 1.72 -11.97
CA ILE A 25 -15.80 0.88 -12.74
C ILE A 25 -15.06 -0.12 -13.61
N SER A 26 -14.10 0.36 -14.40
CA SER A 26 -13.45 -0.45 -15.43
C SER A 26 -12.36 -1.36 -14.91
N ASP A 27 -11.66 -0.94 -13.85
CA ASP A 27 -10.63 -1.72 -13.19
C ASP A 27 -10.31 -1.14 -11.81
N HIS A 28 -9.54 -1.88 -10.99
CA HIS A 28 -9.10 -1.40 -9.68
C HIS A 28 -7.67 -0.87 -9.75
N PRO A 29 -7.37 0.34 -9.19
CA PRO A 29 -6.03 0.93 -9.24
C PRO A 29 -4.92 0.02 -8.68
N LEU A 30 -5.24 -0.87 -7.75
CA LEU A 30 -4.29 -1.80 -7.16
C LEU A 30 -3.84 -2.91 -8.11
N ASN A 31 -4.55 -3.15 -9.21
CA ASN A 31 -4.18 -4.23 -10.13
C ASN A 31 -2.81 -4.03 -10.79
N GLN A 32 -2.40 -2.78 -10.99
CA GLN A 32 -1.05 -2.45 -11.49
C GLN A 32 0.07 -2.74 -10.49
N PHE A 33 -0.25 -2.97 -9.21
CA PHE A 33 0.72 -3.20 -8.13
C PHE A 33 0.77 -4.66 -7.66
N LYS A 34 0.05 -5.57 -8.29
CA LYS A 34 -0.06 -6.98 -7.83
C LYS A 34 1.28 -7.71 -7.74
N GLU A 35 2.24 -7.35 -8.59
CA GLU A 35 3.56 -8.00 -8.62
C GLU A 35 4.32 -7.84 -7.28
N ILE A 36 4.10 -6.72 -6.57
CA ILE A 36 4.77 -6.47 -5.29
C ILE A 36 3.99 -7.00 -4.08
N PHE A 37 2.80 -7.56 -4.26
CA PHE A 37 1.97 -8.01 -3.14
C PHE A 37 2.61 -9.18 -2.38
N GLU A 38 3.29 -10.09 -3.07
CA GLU A 38 4.03 -11.19 -2.44
C GLU A 38 5.26 -10.68 -1.68
N ASP A 39 6.03 -9.77 -2.29
CA ASP A 39 7.24 -9.20 -1.68
C ASP A 39 6.97 -8.48 -0.35
N TYR A 40 5.85 -7.77 -0.27
CA TYR A 40 5.44 -7.04 0.92
C TYR A 40 4.47 -7.83 1.82
N ASN A 41 4.20 -9.11 1.51
CA ASN A 41 3.25 -9.95 2.23
C ASN A 41 1.90 -9.25 2.46
N ILE A 42 1.35 -8.69 1.37
CA ILE A 42 0.09 -7.94 1.39
C ILE A 42 -1.08 -8.91 1.48
N LYS A 43 -1.95 -8.68 2.44
CA LYS A 43 -3.22 -9.40 2.63
C LYS A 43 -4.40 -8.49 2.31
N ASP A 44 -5.56 -9.10 2.03
CA ASP A 44 -6.80 -8.34 1.97
C ASP A 44 -7.32 -7.98 3.37
N TYR A 45 -8.06 -6.87 3.44
CA TYR A 45 -8.55 -6.34 4.72
C TYR A 45 -9.54 -7.29 5.41
N LEU A 46 -10.41 -7.97 4.65
CA LEU A 46 -11.39 -8.88 5.23
C LEU A 46 -10.72 -10.08 5.89
N SER A 47 -9.74 -10.71 5.23
CA SER A 47 -8.96 -11.80 5.80
C SER A 47 -8.21 -11.34 7.05
N PHE A 48 -7.56 -10.17 7.02
CA PHE A 48 -6.93 -9.61 8.21
C PHE A 48 -7.93 -9.35 9.32
N ASN A 49 -9.06 -8.72 9.04
CA ASN A 49 -10.04 -8.34 10.06
C ASN A 49 -10.65 -9.56 10.75
N ASN A 50 -10.95 -10.63 9.98
CA ASN A 50 -11.65 -11.83 10.47
C ASN A 50 -10.72 -12.82 11.16
N ASP A 51 -9.44 -12.86 10.80
CA ASP A 51 -8.47 -13.77 11.40
C ASP A 51 -7.96 -13.21 12.74
N ASN A 52 -8.28 -13.93 13.82
CA ASN A 52 -7.93 -13.52 15.19
C ASN A 52 -6.46 -13.76 15.54
N GLU A 53 -5.77 -14.61 14.81
CA GLU A 53 -4.37 -14.96 15.03
C GLU A 53 -3.43 -13.93 14.41
N ILE A 54 -3.88 -13.22 13.37
CA ILE A 54 -3.09 -12.20 12.72
C ILE A 54 -3.18 -10.88 13.50
N ILE A 55 -2.11 -10.54 14.20
CA ILE A 55 -2.01 -9.30 14.98
C ILE A 55 -1.58 -8.12 14.10
N ASN A 56 -0.63 -8.34 13.18
CA ASN A 56 -0.11 -7.31 12.29
C ASN A 56 -0.20 -7.77 10.83
N SER A 57 -0.51 -6.87 9.92
CA SER A 57 -0.50 -7.14 8.48
C SER A 57 -0.26 -5.89 7.64
N ASN A 58 0.27 -6.08 6.45
CA ASN A 58 0.30 -5.07 5.41
C ASN A 58 -0.93 -5.23 4.51
N ILE A 59 -1.63 -4.11 4.30
CA ILE A 59 -2.82 -4.04 3.46
C ILE A 59 -2.57 -3.00 2.38
N ALA A 60 -2.75 -3.36 1.12
CA ALA A 60 -2.76 -2.39 0.02
C ALA A 60 -4.19 -1.87 -0.16
N ALA A 61 -4.33 -0.56 -0.28
CA ALA A 61 -5.65 0.06 -0.49
C ALA A 61 -5.54 1.34 -1.31
N THR A 62 -6.63 1.69 -2.00
CA THR A 62 -6.80 3.00 -2.64
C THR A 62 -7.68 3.88 -1.78
N LEU A 63 -7.25 5.12 -1.56
CA LEU A 63 -7.98 6.10 -0.76
C LEU A 63 -9.16 6.66 -1.56
N LEU A 64 -10.38 6.35 -1.15
CA LEU A 64 -11.60 6.87 -1.77
C LEU A 64 -11.95 8.25 -1.22
N LYS A 65 -11.81 8.43 0.10
CA LYS A 65 -12.16 9.69 0.77
C LYS A 65 -11.38 9.86 2.06
N ILE A 66 -11.01 11.10 2.36
CA ILE A 66 -10.43 11.50 3.63
C ILE A 66 -11.32 12.56 4.29
N GLN A 67 -11.61 12.39 5.57
CA GLN A 67 -12.38 13.35 6.37
C GLN A 67 -11.60 13.69 7.63
N GLU A 68 -11.03 14.89 7.66
CA GLU A 68 -10.38 15.40 8.85
C GLU A 68 -11.42 15.92 9.84
N ARG A 69 -11.23 15.60 11.11
CA ARG A 69 -12.11 16.00 12.21
C ARG A 69 -11.25 16.37 13.43
N LYS A 70 -11.88 17.04 14.40
CA LYS A 70 -11.29 17.33 15.69
C LYS A 70 -12.03 16.61 16.80
N THR A 71 -11.29 16.07 17.74
CA THR A 71 -11.85 15.53 18.99
C THR A 71 -12.36 16.68 19.88
N ALA A 72 -13.16 16.37 20.90
CA ALA A 72 -13.61 17.34 21.90
C ALA A 72 -12.43 18.05 22.62
N LYS A 73 -11.26 17.40 22.67
CA LYS A 73 -10.02 17.97 23.24
C LYS A 73 -9.19 18.78 22.23
N GLY A 74 -9.70 18.99 21.01
CA GLY A 74 -9.03 19.76 19.95
C GLY A 74 -7.99 19.00 19.13
N ASN A 75 -7.71 17.74 19.42
CA ASN A 75 -6.75 16.94 18.65
C ASN A 75 -7.34 16.56 17.28
N SER A 76 -6.55 16.71 16.23
CA SER A 76 -6.95 16.31 14.87
C SER A 76 -6.92 14.79 14.72
N TYR A 77 -7.84 14.25 13.95
CA TYR A 77 -7.84 12.87 13.44
C TYR A 77 -8.49 12.85 12.07
N ALA A 78 -8.25 11.80 11.32
CA ALA A 78 -8.95 11.61 10.04
C ALA A 78 -9.62 10.25 9.97
N VAL A 79 -10.74 10.21 9.26
CA VAL A 79 -11.41 8.99 8.82
C VAL A 79 -11.04 8.78 7.37
N LEU A 80 -10.39 7.66 7.09
CA LEU A 80 -10.02 7.23 5.75
C LEU A 80 -11.04 6.21 5.26
N LYS A 81 -11.72 6.49 4.17
CA LYS A 81 -12.51 5.50 3.44
C LYS A 81 -11.64 4.92 2.35
N LEU A 82 -11.42 3.62 2.39
CA LEU A 82 -10.45 2.88 1.60
C LEU A 82 -11.12 1.73 0.86
N THR A 83 -10.54 1.34 -0.27
CA THR A 83 -10.93 0.12 -0.96
C THR A 83 -9.70 -0.72 -1.26
N ASP A 84 -9.77 -2.02 -0.98
CA ASP A 84 -8.85 -3.01 -1.50
C ASP A 84 -9.51 -3.77 -2.68
N LEU A 85 -8.91 -4.88 -3.13
CA LEU A 85 -9.47 -5.67 -4.23
C LEU A 85 -10.77 -6.42 -3.86
N THR A 86 -11.11 -6.50 -2.58
CA THR A 86 -12.20 -7.35 -2.05
C THR A 86 -13.28 -6.58 -1.32
N SER A 87 -12.96 -5.42 -0.77
CA SER A 87 -13.85 -4.70 0.14
C SER A 87 -13.64 -3.20 0.17
N VAL A 88 -14.64 -2.49 0.71
CA VAL A 88 -14.54 -1.08 1.12
C VAL A 88 -14.59 -1.04 2.63
N PHE A 89 -13.69 -0.30 3.26
CA PHE A 89 -13.57 -0.21 4.71
C PHE A 89 -13.15 1.18 5.16
N GLU A 90 -13.28 1.44 6.45
CA GLU A 90 -12.90 2.71 7.06
C GLU A 90 -11.87 2.48 8.17
N LEU A 91 -10.86 3.36 8.21
CA LEU A 91 -9.85 3.39 9.24
C LEU A 91 -9.74 4.78 9.85
N PHE A 92 -9.39 4.82 11.13
CA PHE A 92 -9.12 6.05 11.86
C PHE A 92 -7.62 6.23 12.00
N ILE A 93 -7.13 7.43 11.67
CA ILE A 93 -5.74 7.82 11.93
C ILE A 93 -5.71 9.06 12.81
N PHE A 94 -4.80 9.05 13.78
CA PHE A 94 -4.61 10.17 14.69
C PHE A 94 -3.61 11.19 14.13
N SER A 95 -3.55 12.35 14.78
CA SER A 95 -2.78 13.50 14.33
C SER A 95 -1.33 13.18 13.94
N GLU A 96 -0.64 12.35 14.69
CA GLU A 96 0.76 12.01 14.41
C GLU A 96 0.93 11.30 13.06
N VAL A 97 0.10 10.30 12.77
CA VAL A 97 0.12 9.56 11.50
C VAL A 97 -0.40 10.43 10.36
N LEU A 98 -1.43 11.25 10.63
CA LEU A 98 -2.00 12.17 9.65
C LEU A 98 -0.98 13.20 9.17
N GLU A 99 -0.30 13.89 10.10
CA GLU A 99 0.67 14.95 9.77
C GLU A 99 1.89 14.39 8.99
N LYS A 100 2.39 13.21 9.38
CA LYS A 100 3.52 12.57 8.69
C LYS A 100 3.21 12.15 7.25
N ASN A 101 1.94 11.92 6.92
CA ASN A 101 1.55 11.30 5.65
C ASN A 101 0.61 12.16 4.81
N ARG A 102 0.45 13.46 5.12
CA ARG A 102 -0.44 14.37 4.38
C ARG A 102 -0.21 14.38 2.88
N ASP A 103 1.05 14.33 2.47
CA ASP A 103 1.43 14.41 1.06
C ASP A 103 1.00 13.15 0.27
N ILE A 104 0.92 12.01 0.95
CA ILE A 104 0.54 10.71 0.40
C ILE A 104 -0.98 10.52 0.43
N LEU A 105 -1.67 11.09 1.42
CA LEU A 105 -3.09 10.90 1.68
C LEU A 105 -3.96 11.79 0.77
N LYS A 106 -3.93 11.49 -0.53
CA LYS A 106 -4.77 12.13 -1.54
C LYS A 106 -5.83 11.15 -2.03
N GLU A 107 -7.06 11.64 -2.25
CA GLU A 107 -8.13 10.81 -2.83
C GLU A 107 -7.70 10.26 -4.19
N GLY A 108 -7.93 8.98 -4.43
CA GLY A 108 -7.46 8.24 -5.61
C GLY A 108 -6.06 7.64 -5.48
N SER A 109 -5.24 8.01 -4.48
CA SER A 109 -3.90 7.43 -4.31
C SER A 109 -3.94 6.00 -3.79
N SER A 110 -3.03 5.16 -4.30
CA SER A 110 -2.82 3.78 -3.83
C SER A 110 -1.70 3.73 -2.81
N ILE A 111 -1.99 3.20 -1.64
CA ILE A 111 -1.12 3.17 -0.47
C ILE A 111 -1.01 1.77 0.12
N ILE A 112 0.10 1.51 0.80
CA ILE A 112 0.27 0.36 1.68
C ILE A 112 0.16 0.82 3.13
N LEU A 113 -0.61 0.10 3.91
CA LEU A 113 -0.89 0.36 5.32
C LEU A 113 -0.36 -0.80 6.15
N THR A 114 0.48 -0.52 7.14
CA THR A 114 0.79 -1.51 8.17
C THR A 114 -0.23 -1.34 9.30
N LEU A 115 -1.07 -2.34 9.46
CA LEU A 115 -2.14 -2.37 10.45
C LEU A 115 -1.76 -3.28 11.62
N ALA A 116 -2.18 -2.88 12.83
CA ALA A 116 -2.05 -3.69 14.04
C ALA A 116 -3.37 -3.76 14.79
N LYS A 117 -3.73 -4.94 15.26
CA LYS A 117 -4.84 -5.14 16.19
C LYS A 117 -4.35 -4.95 17.62
N SER A 118 -5.01 -4.11 18.38
CA SER A 118 -4.84 -4.03 19.82
C SER A 118 -5.96 -4.80 20.52
N VAL A 119 -5.57 -5.71 21.40
CA VAL A 119 -6.50 -6.37 22.31
C VAL A 119 -6.71 -5.40 23.47
N SER A 120 -7.89 -4.81 23.57
CA SER A 120 -8.28 -4.06 24.78
C SER A 120 -9.03 -5.00 25.69
N ASP A 121 -8.56 -5.11 26.93
CA ASP A 121 -9.10 -5.77 28.12
C ASP A 121 -10.15 -6.88 27.98
N GLU A 122 -10.02 -7.89 28.84
CA GLU A 122 -10.74 -9.19 28.84
C GLU A 122 -12.28 -9.12 28.79
N GLU A 123 -12.89 -7.97 29.04
CA GLU A 123 -14.34 -7.79 29.02
C GLU A 123 -14.90 -7.16 27.75
N ASN A 124 -14.11 -6.41 26.97
CA ASN A 124 -14.55 -5.76 25.76
C ASN A 124 -13.87 -6.33 24.52
N ARG A 125 -14.54 -7.25 23.85
CA ARG A 125 -14.12 -7.91 22.59
C ARG A 125 -13.98 -6.97 21.38
N PHE A 126 -13.86 -5.66 21.56
CA PHE A 126 -13.64 -4.73 20.48
C PHE A 126 -12.16 -4.67 20.12
N LYS A 127 -11.79 -5.41 19.07
CA LYS A 127 -10.47 -5.28 18.46
C LYS A 127 -10.38 -3.91 17.81
N ARG A 128 -9.51 -3.08 18.35
CA ARG A 128 -9.20 -1.79 17.70
C ARG A 128 -8.08 -2.02 16.70
N ILE A 129 -8.33 -1.66 15.43
CA ILE A 129 -7.30 -1.67 14.37
C ILE A 129 -6.63 -0.31 14.36
N ASN A 130 -5.31 -0.30 14.52
CA ASN A 130 -4.47 0.89 14.51
C ASN A 130 -3.60 0.90 13.25
N VAL A 131 -3.52 2.04 12.60
CA VAL A 131 -2.59 2.28 11.49
C VAL A 131 -1.24 2.68 12.07
N GLN A 132 -0.22 1.83 11.85
CA GLN A 132 1.14 2.08 12.34
C GLN A 132 1.99 2.84 11.32
N LYS A 133 1.86 2.48 10.04
CA LYS A 133 2.65 3.04 8.95
C LYS A 133 1.82 3.17 7.69
N ILE A 134 2.10 4.21 6.93
CA ILE A 134 1.55 4.44 5.59
C ILE A 134 2.73 4.70 4.64
N ALA A 135 2.67 4.13 3.43
CA ALA A 135 3.60 4.45 2.36
C ALA A 135 2.87 4.46 1.01
N SER A 136 3.38 5.22 0.05
CA SER A 136 2.86 5.24 -1.32
C SER A 136 3.29 4.00 -2.07
N LEU A 137 2.36 3.30 -2.73
CA LEU A 137 2.69 2.17 -3.59
C LEU A 137 3.48 2.60 -4.82
N SER A 138 3.17 3.76 -5.39
CA SER A 138 3.91 4.31 -6.53
C SER A 138 5.37 4.63 -6.19
N GLU A 139 5.64 5.14 -4.98
CA GLU A 139 7.01 5.40 -4.53
C GLU A 139 7.78 4.10 -4.28
N LEU A 140 7.12 3.07 -3.78
CA LEU A 140 7.77 1.78 -3.52
C LEU A 140 8.24 1.09 -4.81
N ILE A 141 7.44 1.15 -5.89
CA ILE A 141 7.85 0.60 -7.20
C ILE A 141 9.01 1.39 -7.82
N ASN A 142 8.98 2.72 -7.66
CA ASN A 142 9.98 3.60 -8.24
C ASN A 142 11.26 3.72 -7.40
N LYS A 143 11.33 3.05 -6.24
CA LYS A 143 12.58 3.01 -5.46
C LYS A 143 13.64 2.26 -6.25
N PRO A 144 14.81 2.87 -6.51
CA PRO A 144 15.94 2.14 -7.07
C PRO A 144 16.32 1.02 -6.11
N ILE A 145 16.66 -0.15 -6.65
CA ILE A 145 17.21 -1.25 -5.87
C ILE A 145 18.61 -0.81 -5.42
N GLU A 146 18.75 -0.46 -4.15
CA GLU A 146 20.03 0.01 -3.59
C GLU A 146 20.99 -1.14 -3.34
N GLU A 147 20.48 -2.34 -3.00
CA GLU A 147 21.28 -3.50 -2.65
C GLU A 147 20.56 -4.80 -3.03
N VAL A 148 21.30 -5.72 -3.65
CA VAL A 148 20.83 -7.08 -3.93
C VAL A 148 21.79 -8.08 -3.28
N LEU A 149 21.30 -8.85 -2.31
CA LEU A 149 22.07 -9.87 -1.62
C LEU A 149 21.87 -11.25 -2.28
N PHE A 150 22.95 -11.79 -2.83
CA PHE A 150 22.96 -13.15 -3.38
C PHE A 150 23.56 -14.11 -2.37
N ASN A 151 22.78 -15.10 -1.93
CA ASN A 151 23.28 -16.17 -1.06
C ASN A 151 23.77 -17.33 -1.92
N LEU A 152 25.07 -17.35 -2.20
CA LEU A 152 25.72 -18.33 -3.09
C LEU A 152 26.26 -19.52 -2.31
N LYS A 153 25.93 -20.73 -2.75
CA LYS A 153 26.39 -21.98 -2.14
C LYS A 153 27.62 -22.61 -2.86
N SER A 154 27.95 -22.14 -4.06
CA SER A 154 29.05 -22.68 -4.86
C SER A 154 29.72 -21.64 -5.75
N LEU A 155 31.00 -21.89 -6.08
CA LEU A 155 31.76 -21.09 -7.04
C LEU A 155 31.18 -21.10 -8.46
N ASN A 156 30.42 -22.13 -8.81
CA ASN A 156 29.78 -22.21 -10.12
C ASN A 156 28.61 -21.22 -10.23
N GLU A 157 27.81 -21.08 -9.17
CA GLU A 157 26.73 -20.09 -9.09
C GLU A 157 27.30 -18.65 -9.18
N LEU A 158 28.45 -18.39 -8.53
CA LEU A 158 29.12 -17.09 -8.64
C LEU A 158 29.52 -16.78 -10.09
N LYS A 159 30.02 -17.78 -10.85
CA LYS A 159 30.41 -17.62 -12.25
C LYS A 159 29.21 -17.37 -13.16
N GLU A 160 28.06 -17.95 -12.85
CA GLU A 160 26.83 -17.72 -13.62
C GLU A 160 26.28 -16.34 -13.35
N ILE A 161 26.20 -15.92 -12.11
CA ILE A 161 25.72 -14.58 -11.75
C ILE A 161 26.66 -13.50 -12.29
N SER A 162 27.97 -13.71 -12.26
CA SER A 162 28.94 -12.74 -12.81
C SER A 162 28.83 -12.51 -14.32
N LYS A 163 28.12 -13.37 -15.06
CA LYS A 163 27.82 -13.19 -16.47
C LYS A 163 26.60 -12.29 -16.71
N ILE A 164 25.71 -12.24 -15.76
CA ILE A 164 24.41 -11.53 -15.85
C ILE A 164 24.54 -10.11 -15.30
N ILE A 165 25.36 -9.91 -14.26
CA ILE A 165 25.51 -8.61 -13.62
C ILE A 165 26.64 -7.82 -14.28
N PRO A 166 26.42 -6.55 -14.68
CA PRO A 166 27.49 -5.69 -15.18
C PRO A 166 28.59 -5.51 -14.12
N LYS A 167 29.84 -5.46 -14.59
CA LYS A 167 31.02 -5.39 -13.70
C LYS A 167 31.13 -4.09 -12.87
N GLU A 168 30.42 -3.06 -13.25
CA GLU A 168 30.41 -1.78 -12.53
C GLU A 168 29.39 -1.81 -11.40
N GLY A 169 29.84 -1.67 -10.16
CA GLY A 169 28.98 -1.61 -8.97
C GLY A 169 28.98 -2.85 -8.07
N LEU A 170 29.75 -3.89 -8.37
CA LEU A 170 29.89 -5.06 -7.49
C LEU A 170 30.85 -4.77 -6.32
N SER A 171 30.30 -4.65 -5.12
CA SER A 171 31.07 -4.73 -3.86
C SER A 171 30.90 -6.14 -3.30
N LEU A 172 32.00 -6.91 -3.26
CA LEU A 172 32.06 -8.24 -2.62
C LEU A 172 32.38 -8.05 -1.14
N ILE A 173 31.40 -8.28 -0.26
CA ILE A 173 31.66 -8.41 1.18
C ILE A 173 31.87 -9.90 1.46
N HIS A 174 33.09 -10.31 1.78
CA HIS A 174 33.32 -11.62 2.36
C HIS A 174 32.96 -11.58 3.84
N ILE A 175 32.03 -12.42 4.23
CA ILE A 175 31.77 -12.78 5.64
C ILE A 175 32.51 -14.10 5.93
#